data_5c84f6a71caccb8c26d438578e6f9fa9
#
_entry.id   5c84f6a71caccb8c26d438578e6f9fa9
#
_cell.length_a   1.000
_cell.length_b   1.000
_cell.length_c   1.000
_cell.angle_alpha   90.00
_cell.angle_beta   90.00
_cell.angle_gamma   90.00
#
_symmetry.space_group_name_H-M   'P 1'
#
loop_
_entity.id
_entity.type
_entity.pdbx_description
1 polymer ?
#
loop_
_entity_poly.entity_id
_entity_poly.type
_entity_poly.pdbx_seq_one_letter_code
_entity_poly.pdbx_strand_id
1 'polypeptide(L)'
;MRSIAVAARDAGGRALIVGGWVRDQLLGLPESSNVDLEVFGVPGDRLRVLLETFGRVEAVGESFQVYKIGDLDVSLPRRDSKAGRGHRGFVVTGDPDMSIAEAARRRDFTINAISFDPLTREYFDPCDGRRDLEQRLLRVVDPETFGDDSLRVLRGVQFAARFALTLEENTAAICRHTPLDDLPAERVWGEFEKLLFAPKPSVGFTIAMDLGVIAKLFPELQALSGCPQEPEWHPEGDVWVHNLQVIDRARTRIDDLDRPQQIAIMLGAVCHDLGKPATTKFMDGRIRSLDHEEQGVAPASVFLDRLNVNAIDGYDVRKQVLGITAQHLKPGSWFKVRDEVGDGAFRRLAHKVDLELLARVAKSDCEGRQPGNFDCTAMDWFLERARALGVQHRPPEPILLGRHLLALGLKPGPRVGEILKAVYEQQMDGKVTNLEDAVAAATRLL
;
A
#
# COMPACT_ATOMS: atom_id res chain seq x y z
N MET A 1 25.84 -14.48 9.68
CA MET A 1 26.13 -13.34 10.56
C MET A 1 27.35 -13.56 11.46
N ARG A 2 27.27 -14.46 12.46
CA ARG A 2 28.35 -14.63 13.47
C ARG A 2 29.71 -14.99 12.85
N SER A 3 29.76 -15.83 11.83
CA SER A 3 30.99 -16.20 11.13
C SER A 3 31.66 -15.02 10.41
N ILE A 4 30.84 -14.15 9.77
CA ILE A 4 31.33 -12.91 9.15
C ILE A 4 31.88 -11.96 10.22
N ALA A 5 31.20 -11.83 11.36
CA ALA A 5 31.66 -10.98 12.45
C ALA A 5 33.00 -11.50 13.06
N VAL A 6 33.19 -12.82 13.15
CA VAL A 6 34.47 -13.41 13.55
C VAL A 6 35.57 -13.06 12.52
N ALA A 7 35.31 -13.24 11.24
CA ALA A 7 36.28 -12.92 10.19
C ALA A 7 36.63 -11.41 10.12
N ALA A 8 35.65 -10.55 10.33
CA ALA A 8 35.88 -9.10 10.42
C ALA A 8 36.78 -8.74 11.61
N ARG A 9 36.56 -9.36 12.79
CA ARG A 9 37.39 -9.19 13.97
C ARG A 9 38.85 -9.69 13.72
N ASP A 10 38.97 -10.85 13.11
CA ASP A 10 40.28 -11.44 12.81
C ASP A 10 41.04 -10.63 11.76
N ALA A 11 40.36 -9.86 10.94
CA ALA A 11 40.91 -8.85 10.02
C ALA A 11 41.24 -7.50 10.69
N GLY A 12 41.01 -7.36 12.02
CA GLY A 12 41.28 -6.15 12.79
C GLY A 12 40.10 -5.18 12.86
N GLY A 13 38.94 -5.58 12.39
CA GLY A 13 37.73 -4.74 12.38
C GLY A 13 36.64 -5.22 13.35
N ARG A 14 35.42 -4.72 13.15
CA ARG A 14 34.23 -5.05 13.92
C ARG A 14 33.01 -5.04 13.00
N ALA A 15 32.16 -6.06 13.10
CA ALA A 15 30.88 -6.10 12.38
C ALA A 15 29.72 -5.97 13.37
N LEU A 16 28.81 -5.03 13.10
CA LEU A 16 27.65 -4.76 13.91
C LEU A 16 26.37 -4.97 13.08
N ILE A 17 25.38 -5.61 13.67
CA ILE A 17 24.01 -5.61 13.14
C ILE A 17 23.40 -4.25 13.42
N VAL A 18 22.72 -3.68 12.43
CA VAL A 18 22.22 -2.30 12.50
C VAL A 18 20.78 -2.18 11.96
N GLY A 19 20.14 -1.05 12.25
CA GLY A 19 18.88 -0.66 11.64
C GLY A 19 17.66 -1.46 12.12
N GLY A 20 16.79 -1.81 11.17
CA GLY A 20 15.47 -2.37 11.44
C GLY A 20 15.48 -3.65 12.26
N TRP A 21 16.42 -4.54 11.99
CA TRP A 21 16.53 -5.82 12.71
C TRP A 21 16.72 -5.61 14.23
N VAL A 22 17.61 -4.69 14.62
CA VAL A 22 17.89 -4.39 16.04
C VAL A 22 16.66 -3.83 16.74
N ARG A 23 15.99 -2.86 16.10
CA ARG A 23 14.73 -2.30 16.60
C ARG A 23 13.66 -3.38 16.77
N ASP A 24 13.46 -4.23 15.75
CA ASP A 24 12.42 -5.26 15.75
C ASP A 24 12.66 -6.29 16.84
N GLN A 25 13.92 -6.69 17.08
CA GLN A 25 14.29 -7.55 18.22
C GLN A 25 13.97 -6.89 19.58
N LEU A 26 14.29 -5.62 19.76
CA LEU A 26 13.98 -4.88 20.99
C LEU A 26 12.48 -4.70 21.22
N LEU A 27 11.68 -4.65 20.14
CA LEU A 27 10.23 -4.62 20.20
C LEU A 27 9.58 -6.01 20.39
N GLY A 28 10.37 -7.10 20.36
CA GLY A 28 9.86 -8.47 20.42
C GLY A 28 9.06 -8.91 19.19
N LEU A 29 9.32 -8.29 18.04
CA LEU A 29 8.70 -8.65 16.77
C LEU A 29 9.37 -9.88 16.16
N PRO A 30 8.68 -10.62 15.26
CA PRO A 30 9.28 -11.73 14.52
C PRO A 30 10.56 -11.31 13.80
N GLU A 31 11.54 -12.20 13.73
CA GLU A 31 12.80 -11.92 13.04
C GLU A 31 12.58 -11.56 11.57
N SER A 32 13.14 -10.42 11.17
CA SER A 32 13.22 -10.04 9.76
C SER A 32 14.21 -10.95 9.03
N SER A 33 13.85 -11.40 7.83
CA SER A 33 14.77 -12.17 6.96
C SER A 33 15.93 -11.32 6.44
N ASN A 34 15.77 -9.99 6.36
CA ASN A 34 16.80 -9.09 5.88
C ASN A 34 17.57 -8.46 7.04
N VAL A 35 18.89 -8.70 7.10
CA VAL A 35 19.76 -8.22 8.17
C VAL A 35 20.86 -7.35 7.59
N ASP A 36 20.90 -6.10 8.06
CA ASP A 36 21.95 -5.15 7.71
C ASP A 36 23.15 -5.32 8.65
N LEU A 37 24.33 -5.59 8.09
CA LEU A 37 25.61 -5.70 8.80
C LEU A 37 26.52 -4.55 8.37
N GLU A 38 26.96 -3.75 9.32
CA GLU A 38 27.91 -2.63 9.07
C GLU A 38 29.29 -3.03 9.62
N VAL A 39 30.34 -2.98 8.75
CA VAL A 39 31.68 -3.45 9.09
C VAL A 39 32.64 -2.28 9.21
N PHE A 40 33.18 -2.09 10.40
CA PHE A 40 34.11 -1.04 10.78
C PHE A 40 35.55 -1.59 10.78
N GLY A 41 36.54 -0.73 10.48
CA GLY A 41 37.97 -1.06 10.58
C GLY A 41 38.51 -1.99 9.48
N VAL A 42 37.71 -2.38 8.50
CA VAL A 42 38.14 -3.22 7.36
C VAL A 42 37.96 -2.44 6.07
N PRO A 43 39.03 -2.14 5.29
CA PRO A 43 38.93 -1.47 4.00
C PRO A 43 38.02 -2.24 3.01
N GLY A 44 37.34 -1.52 2.12
CA GLY A 44 36.31 -2.08 1.25
C GLY A 44 36.78 -3.20 0.32
N ASP A 45 37.98 -3.08 -0.23
CA ASP A 45 38.62 -4.11 -1.05
C ASP A 45 38.90 -5.40 -0.25
N ARG A 46 39.39 -5.28 0.97
CA ARG A 46 39.57 -6.41 1.89
C ARG A 46 38.25 -7.00 2.36
N LEU A 47 37.23 -6.16 2.61
CA LEU A 47 35.91 -6.63 3.02
C LEU A 47 35.31 -7.52 1.94
N ARG A 48 35.38 -7.13 0.67
CA ARG A 48 34.87 -7.92 -0.44
C ARG A 48 35.52 -9.31 -0.48
N VAL A 49 36.86 -9.35 -0.45
CA VAL A 49 37.61 -10.65 -0.46
C VAL A 49 37.24 -11.52 0.74
N LEU A 50 37.09 -10.92 1.92
CA LEU A 50 36.64 -11.63 3.12
C LEU A 50 35.24 -12.24 2.92
N LEU A 51 34.31 -11.48 2.36
CA LEU A 51 32.93 -11.91 2.16
C LEU A 51 32.83 -13.06 1.11
N GLU A 52 33.66 -13.03 0.06
CA GLU A 52 33.71 -14.08 -0.97
C GLU A 52 34.10 -15.46 -0.39
N THR A 53 34.70 -15.53 0.80
CA THR A 53 34.97 -16.81 1.49
C THR A 53 33.71 -17.46 2.07
N PHE A 54 32.59 -16.72 2.20
CA PHE A 54 31.33 -17.22 2.76
C PHE A 54 30.29 -17.56 1.70
N GLY A 55 30.51 -17.20 0.45
CA GLY A 55 29.62 -17.49 -0.64
C GLY A 55 29.68 -16.48 -1.79
N ARG A 56 28.72 -16.57 -2.70
CA ARG A 56 28.61 -15.64 -3.81
C ARG A 56 28.24 -14.25 -3.27
N VAL A 57 29.05 -13.25 -3.60
CA VAL A 57 28.84 -11.86 -3.24
C VAL A 57 28.30 -11.10 -4.45
N GLU A 58 27.15 -10.46 -4.30
CA GLU A 58 26.60 -9.54 -5.28
C GLU A 58 26.76 -8.10 -4.77
N ALA A 59 27.50 -7.30 -5.52
CA ALA A 59 27.67 -5.88 -5.18
C ALA A 59 26.55 -5.06 -5.82
N VAL A 60 25.82 -4.29 -5.02
CA VAL A 60 24.71 -3.42 -5.45
C VAL A 60 25.04 -1.98 -5.10
N GLY A 61 24.80 -1.06 -6.03
CA GLY A 61 25.03 0.38 -5.88
C GLY A 61 26.30 0.86 -6.62
N GLU A 62 26.14 1.95 -7.41
CA GLU A 62 27.22 2.52 -8.23
C GLU A 62 28.22 3.32 -7.40
N SER A 63 27.73 4.12 -6.45
CA SER A 63 28.54 5.05 -5.65
C SER A 63 28.94 4.49 -4.29
N PHE A 64 28.16 3.57 -3.75
CA PHE A 64 28.40 2.91 -2.46
C PHE A 64 27.96 1.45 -2.54
N GLN A 65 28.91 0.55 -2.39
CA GLN A 65 28.64 -0.88 -2.54
C GLN A 65 28.06 -1.47 -1.27
N VAL A 66 26.86 -2.04 -1.41
CA VAL A 66 26.28 -2.98 -0.46
C VAL A 66 26.53 -4.39 -1.01
N TYR A 67 27.13 -5.23 -0.23
CA TYR A 67 27.42 -6.61 -0.59
C TYR A 67 26.30 -7.52 -0.10
N LYS A 68 25.61 -8.16 -1.03
CA LYS A 68 24.55 -9.14 -0.70
C LYS A 68 25.12 -10.55 -0.63
N ILE A 69 24.86 -11.25 0.50
CA ILE A 69 25.20 -12.65 0.73
C ILE A 69 24.00 -13.35 1.34
N GLY A 70 23.23 -14.09 0.52
CA GLY A 70 21.95 -14.64 0.97
C GLY A 70 21.03 -13.51 1.49
N ASP A 71 20.56 -13.64 2.71
CA ASP A 71 19.66 -12.67 3.37
C ASP A 71 20.41 -11.54 4.11
N LEU A 72 21.73 -11.41 3.91
CA LEU A 72 22.53 -10.40 4.57
C LEU A 72 22.91 -9.29 3.59
N ASP A 73 22.69 -8.06 4.01
CA ASP A 73 23.22 -6.86 3.38
C ASP A 73 24.43 -6.36 4.21
N VAL A 74 25.63 -6.45 3.63
CA VAL A 74 26.87 -6.07 4.32
C VAL A 74 27.44 -4.80 3.68
N SER A 75 27.75 -3.79 4.49
CA SER A 75 28.27 -2.53 4.03
C SER A 75 29.35 -1.96 4.96
N LEU A 76 30.11 -1.00 4.47
CA LEU A 76 30.92 -0.13 5.33
C LEU A 76 30.04 0.95 5.94
N PRO A 77 30.45 1.58 7.06
CA PRO A 77 29.95 2.90 7.42
C PRO A 77 30.21 3.88 6.28
N ARG A 78 29.32 4.86 6.10
CA ARG A 78 29.42 5.76 4.95
C ARG A 78 29.33 7.23 5.37
N ARG A 79 30.02 8.10 4.64
CA ARG A 79 29.82 9.54 4.67
C ARG A 79 28.93 9.97 3.54
N ASP A 80 27.87 10.69 3.85
CA ASP A 80 26.96 11.28 2.91
C ASP A 80 27.35 12.76 2.74
N SER A 81 27.92 13.12 1.60
CA SER A 81 28.28 14.52 1.29
C SER A 81 27.27 15.11 0.32
N LYS A 82 26.59 16.20 0.72
CA LYS A 82 25.56 16.84 -0.09
C LYS A 82 26.19 17.57 -1.26
N ALA A 83 25.98 17.11 -2.49
CA ALA A 83 26.45 17.74 -3.73
C ALA A 83 25.31 18.40 -4.54
N GLY A 84 24.03 18.26 -4.10
CA GLY A 84 22.86 18.78 -4.78
C GLY A 84 21.58 18.66 -3.95
N ARG A 85 20.41 18.92 -4.56
CA ARG A 85 19.10 18.74 -3.92
C ARG A 85 18.58 17.31 -4.12
N GLY A 86 17.83 16.83 -3.13
CA GLY A 86 17.16 15.53 -3.14
C GLY A 86 18.10 14.33 -3.07
N HIS A 87 17.54 13.14 -3.14
CA HIS A 87 18.24 11.87 -2.97
C HIS A 87 19.42 11.62 -3.95
N ARG A 88 19.36 12.15 -5.18
CA ARG A 88 20.47 12.03 -6.17
C ARG A 88 21.60 13.05 -5.94
N GLY A 89 21.42 13.98 -5.01
CA GLY A 89 22.38 15.02 -4.69
C GLY A 89 23.43 14.61 -3.65
N PHE A 90 23.57 13.32 -3.31
CA PHE A 90 24.57 12.84 -2.37
C PHE A 90 25.72 12.12 -3.07
N VAL A 91 26.94 12.49 -2.70
CA VAL A 91 28.14 11.65 -2.93
C VAL A 91 28.31 10.80 -1.67
N VAL A 92 28.18 9.51 -1.83
CA VAL A 92 28.29 8.53 -0.73
C VAL A 92 29.65 7.86 -0.81
N THR A 93 30.42 7.91 0.27
CA THR A 93 31.75 7.29 0.35
C THR A 93 31.83 6.38 1.57
N GLY A 94 32.27 5.14 1.37
CA GLY A 94 32.54 4.23 2.48
C GLY A 94 33.73 4.73 3.31
N ASP A 95 33.57 4.72 4.63
CA ASP A 95 34.59 5.13 5.58
C ASP A 95 34.71 4.07 6.69
N PRO A 96 35.62 3.07 6.55
CA PRO A 96 35.80 2.02 7.53
C PRO A 96 36.27 2.54 8.90
N ASP A 97 36.90 3.71 8.96
CA ASP A 97 37.45 4.31 10.18
C ASP A 97 36.46 5.20 10.92
N MET A 98 35.22 5.33 10.39
CA MET A 98 34.15 6.07 11.05
C MET A 98 33.83 5.48 12.42
N SER A 99 33.59 6.32 13.41
CA SER A 99 33.13 5.86 14.72
C SER A 99 31.67 5.37 14.67
N ILE A 100 31.29 4.47 15.58
CA ILE A 100 29.89 3.97 15.70
C ILE A 100 28.95 5.14 15.95
N ALA A 101 29.34 6.14 16.73
CA ALA A 101 28.51 7.32 17.02
C ALA A 101 28.28 8.19 15.78
N GLU A 102 29.28 8.39 14.93
CA GLU A 102 29.12 9.10 13.66
C GLU A 102 28.23 8.32 12.70
N ALA A 103 28.42 7.00 12.58
CA ALA A 103 27.58 6.16 11.75
C ALA A 103 26.10 6.18 12.20
N ALA A 104 25.84 6.24 13.50
CA ALA A 104 24.51 6.38 14.07
C ALA A 104 23.85 7.73 13.75
N ARG A 105 24.61 8.84 13.80
CA ARG A 105 24.09 10.21 13.58
C ARG A 105 23.46 10.44 12.22
N ARG A 106 23.90 9.72 11.17
CA ARG A 106 23.35 9.86 9.81
C ARG A 106 22.01 9.17 9.61
N ARG A 107 21.53 8.37 10.59
CA ARG A 107 20.27 7.66 10.51
C ARG A 107 19.10 8.62 10.70
N ASP A 108 17.90 8.15 10.31
CA ASP A 108 16.68 8.94 10.38
C ASP A 108 16.19 9.16 11.82
N PHE A 109 15.96 8.06 12.56
CA PHE A 109 15.39 8.08 13.89
C PHE A 109 16.25 7.32 14.90
N THR A 110 16.23 7.75 16.15
CA THR A 110 17.00 7.16 17.26
C THR A 110 16.78 5.67 17.39
N ILE A 111 15.55 5.21 17.21
CA ILE A 111 15.16 3.79 17.26
C ILE A 111 15.81 2.92 16.18
N ASN A 112 16.29 3.52 15.09
CA ASN A 112 17.01 2.86 14.00
C ASN A 112 18.54 3.07 14.10
N ALA A 113 18.99 3.85 15.07
CA ALA A 113 20.40 4.20 15.28
C ALA A 113 21.11 3.28 16.30
N ILE A 114 20.42 2.26 16.76
CA ILE A 114 20.93 1.24 17.68
C ILE A 114 21.68 0.18 16.86
N SER A 115 22.86 -0.23 17.34
CA SER A 115 23.65 -1.33 16.76
C SER A 115 23.81 -2.46 17.77
N PHE A 116 24.02 -3.68 17.28
CA PHE A 116 24.20 -4.87 18.10
C PHE A 116 25.41 -5.67 17.64
N ASP A 117 26.30 -6.01 18.56
CA ASP A 117 27.46 -6.86 18.31
C ASP A 117 27.08 -8.34 18.49
N PRO A 118 27.09 -9.15 17.42
CA PRO A 118 26.71 -10.57 17.52
C PRO A 118 27.74 -11.45 18.23
N LEU A 119 28.97 -10.95 18.49
CA LEU A 119 30.00 -11.67 19.21
C LEU A 119 29.95 -11.43 20.74
N THR A 120 29.90 -10.14 21.15
CA THR A 120 29.87 -9.76 22.57
C THR A 120 28.45 -9.69 23.12
N ARG A 121 27.44 -9.62 22.26
CA ARG A 121 26.01 -9.43 22.58
C ARG A 121 25.73 -8.06 23.25
N GLU A 122 26.56 -7.08 22.98
CA GLU A 122 26.40 -5.71 23.47
C GLU A 122 25.61 -4.85 22.47
N TYR A 123 24.82 -3.93 22.99
CA TYR A 123 24.15 -2.90 22.23
C TYR A 123 24.94 -1.59 22.29
N PHE A 124 25.10 -0.96 21.14
CA PHE A 124 25.65 0.41 21.02
C PHE A 124 24.52 1.35 20.66
N ASP A 125 24.24 2.28 21.56
CA ASP A 125 23.08 3.17 21.48
C ASP A 125 23.50 4.63 21.79
N PRO A 126 24.27 5.26 20.91
CA PRO A 126 24.77 6.62 21.15
C PRO A 126 23.69 7.71 21.06
N CYS A 127 22.46 7.35 20.65
CA CYS A 127 21.35 8.28 20.43
C CYS A 127 20.16 8.02 21.37
N ASP A 128 20.33 7.21 22.42
CA ASP A 128 19.27 6.85 23.39
C ASP A 128 18.01 6.21 22.74
N GLY A 129 18.18 5.51 21.62
CA GLY A 129 17.08 4.89 20.88
C GLY A 129 16.34 3.81 21.64
N ARG A 130 17.00 3.08 22.56
CA ARG A 130 16.36 2.10 23.44
C ARG A 130 15.37 2.76 24.41
N ARG A 131 15.76 3.89 24.99
CA ARG A 131 14.88 4.69 25.84
C ARG A 131 13.65 5.19 25.07
N ASP A 132 13.86 5.68 23.84
CA ASP A 132 12.77 6.12 22.99
C ASP A 132 11.83 4.95 22.62
N LEU A 133 12.34 3.75 22.36
CA LEU A 133 11.52 2.54 22.15
C LEU A 133 10.69 2.17 23.39
N GLU A 134 11.29 2.20 24.57
CA GLU A 134 10.59 1.94 25.85
C GLU A 134 9.46 2.96 26.09
N GLN A 135 9.68 4.22 25.73
CA GLN A 135 8.70 5.31 25.83
C GLN A 135 7.71 5.37 24.65
N ARG A 136 7.84 4.48 23.68
CA ARG A 136 7.05 4.53 22.42
C ARG A 136 7.17 5.86 21.68
N LEU A 137 8.36 6.45 21.67
CA LEU A 137 8.64 7.75 21.11
C LEU A 137 9.42 7.62 19.79
N LEU A 138 9.04 8.40 18.79
CA LEU A 138 9.77 8.53 17.54
C LEU A 138 10.49 9.88 17.53
N ARG A 139 11.82 9.85 17.61
CA ARG A 139 12.69 11.02 17.67
C ARG A 139 13.70 11.02 16.52
N VAL A 140 13.90 12.17 15.90
CA VAL A 140 14.96 12.41 14.92
C VAL A 140 16.33 12.30 15.58
N VAL A 141 17.28 11.66 14.89
CA VAL A 141 18.68 11.58 15.38
C VAL A 141 19.35 12.94 15.32
N ASP A 142 19.37 13.55 14.14
CA ASP A 142 20.02 14.83 13.91
C ASP A 142 19.05 15.81 13.22
N PRO A 143 18.60 16.86 13.96
CA PRO A 143 17.70 17.87 13.43
C PRO A 143 18.27 18.66 12.22
N GLU A 144 19.59 18.85 12.17
CA GLU A 144 20.22 19.67 11.12
C GLU A 144 20.26 18.95 9.77
N THR A 145 20.46 17.65 9.80
CA THR A 145 20.61 16.83 8.58
C THR A 145 19.36 16.01 8.22
N PHE A 146 18.32 16.04 9.05
CA PHE A 146 17.09 15.28 8.80
C PHE A 146 16.43 15.63 7.47
N GLY A 147 16.32 16.91 7.18
CA GLY A 147 15.72 17.43 5.94
C GLY A 147 16.52 17.18 4.66
N ASP A 148 17.71 16.61 4.76
CA ASP A 148 18.52 16.25 3.59
C ASP A 148 17.89 15.14 2.74
N ASP A 149 17.11 14.24 3.36
CA ASP A 149 16.28 13.26 2.66
C ASP A 149 14.82 13.44 3.11
N SER A 150 14.02 14.11 2.30
CA SER A 150 12.60 14.40 2.54
C SER A 150 11.78 13.14 2.79
N LEU A 151 12.21 11.95 2.29
CA LEU A 151 11.53 10.68 2.51
C LEU A 151 11.47 10.29 4.00
N ARG A 152 12.39 10.77 4.82
CA ARG A 152 12.40 10.51 6.26
C ARG A 152 11.09 10.94 6.93
N VAL A 153 10.40 11.98 6.41
CA VAL A 153 9.07 12.38 6.89
C VAL A 153 8.05 11.26 6.69
N LEU A 154 7.97 10.69 5.50
CA LEU A 154 7.05 9.56 5.21
C LEU A 154 7.43 8.31 5.99
N ARG A 155 8.74 8.06 6.17
CA ARG A 155 9.24 6.99 7.03
C ARG A 155 8.77 7.18 8.47
N GLY A 156 8.79 8.41 9.00
CA GLY A 156 8.27 8.74 10.33
C GLY A 156 6.77 8.41 10.45
N VAL A 157 5.98 8.80 9.48
CA VAL A 157 4.54 8.51 9.43
C VAL A 157 4.26 7.01 9.50
N GLN A 158 4.92 6.20 8.62
CA GLN A 158 4.65 4.75 8.61
C GLN A 158 5.25 4.04 9.83
N PHE A 159 6.40 4.49 10.39
CA PHE A 159 6.94 3.91 11.62
C PHE A 159 6.01 4.15 12.81
N ALA A 160 5.46 5.36 12.94
CA ALA A 160 4.49 5.67 13.98
C ALA A 160 3.27 4.73 13.92
N ALA A 161 2.71 4.49 12.73
CA ALA A 161 1.59 3.57 12.55
C ALA A 161 1.97 2.10 12.78
N ARG A 162 3.12 1.65 12.24
CA ARG A 162 3.55 0.25 12.30
C ARG A 162 3.94 -0.20 13.71
N PHE A 163 4.54 0.68 14.48
CA PHE A 163 5.10 0.35 15.80
C PHE A 163 4.36 1.01 16.96
N ALA A 164 3.22 1.66 16.68
CA ALA A 164 2.43 2.40 17.67
C ALA A 164 3.30 3.40 18.45
N LEU A 165 4.02 4.26 17.73
CA LEU A 165 4.90 5.29 18.29
C LEU A 165 4.25 6.66 18.18
N THR A 166 4.57 7.54 19.12
CA THR A 166 4.21 8.96 19.11
C THR A 166 5.40 9.79 18.62
N LEU A 167 5.17 10.73 17.70
CA LEU A 167 6.22 11.67 17.31
C LEU A 167 6.56 12.60 18.46
N GLU A 168 7.84 12.74 18.74
CA GLU A 168 8.34 13.76 19.65
C GLU A 168 8.06 15.16 19.07
N GLU A 169 7.77 16.16 19.91
CA GLU A 169 7.26 17.47 19.48
C GLU A 169 8.21 18.19 18.50
N ASN A 170 9.52 18.23 18.82
CA ASN A 170 10.51 18.83 17.95
C ASN A 170 10.64 18.06 16.62
N THR A 171 10.57 16.73 16.68
CA THR A 171 10.53 15.86 15.48
C THR A 171 9.33 16.20 14.58
N ALA A 172 8.16 16.36 15.18
CA ALA A 172 6.96 16.77 14.45
C ALA A 172 7.12 18.17 13.81
N ALA A 173 7.72 19.12 14.53
CA ALA A 173 8.02 20.46 14.01
C ALA A 173 8.97 20.38 12.81
N ILE A 174 10.04 19.60 12.88
CA ILE A 174 10.99 19.40 11.78
C ILE A 174 10.27 18.81 10.56
N CYS A 175 9.46 17.77 10.76
CA CYS A 175 8.71 17.13 9.67
C CYS A 175 7.74 18.11 8.97
N ARG A 176 7.06 18.99 9.70
CA ARG A 176 6.16 20.02 9.10
C ARG A 176 6.91 21.00 8.19
N HIS A 177 8.13 21.34 8.53
CA HIS A 177 8.95 22.31 7.79
C HIS A 177 9.77 21.69 6.65
N THR A 178 9.87 20.36 6.61
CA THR A 178 10.61 19.67 5.54
C THR A 178 9.83 19.74 4.22
N PRO A 179 10.41 20.23 3.12
CA PRO A 179 9.81 20.18 1.79
C PRO A 179 9.66 18.74 1.30
N LEU A 180 8.60 18.45 0.53
CA LEU A 180 8.30 17.10 0.00
C LEU A 180 8.18 17.08 -1.54
N ASP A 181 8.40 18.19 -2.19
CA ASP A 181 8.23 18.40 -3.64
C ASP A 181 9.29 17.71 -4.51
N ASP A 182 10.36 17.22 -3.93
CA ASP A 182 11.46 16.52 -4.61
C ASP A 182 11.35 14.99 -4.56
N LEU A 183 10.25 14.46 -3.98
CA LEU A 183 10.07 13.02 -3.80
C LEU A 183 9.57 12.33 -5.08
N PRO A 184 10.31 11.35 -5.65
CA PRO A 184 9.80 10.53 -6.74
C PRO A 184 8.61 9.66 -6.29
N ALA A 185 7.66 9.43 -7.20
CA ALA A 185 6.43 8.68 -6.94
C ALA A 185 6.71 7.26 -6.37
N GLU A 186 7.72 6.58 -6.88
CA GLU A 186 8.10 5.24 -6.45
C GLU A 186 8.58 5.21 -4.99
N ARG A 187 9.30 6.25 -4.55
CA ARG A 187 9.73 6.36 -3.15
C ARG A 187 8.56 6.68 -2.23
N VAL A 188 7.66 7.57 -2.68
CA VAL A 188 6.41 7.87 -1.95
C VAL A 188 5.58 6.61 -1.82
N TRP A 189 5.38 5.86 -2.92
CA TRP A 189 4.64 4.61 -2.91
C TRP A 189 5.24 3.60 -1.93
N GLY A 190 6.56 3.41 -1.92
CA GLY A 190 7.22 2.47 -1.03
C GLY A 190 6.97 2.71 0.46
N GLU A 191 6.85 3.97 0.90
CA GLU A 191 6.50 4.29 2.30
C GLU A 191 4.97 4.31 2.52
N PHE A 192 4.20 4.73 1.53
CA PHE A 192 2.74 4.72 1.59
C PHE A 192 2.19 3.29 1.66
N GLU A 193 2.75 2.36 0.88
CA GLU A 193 2.40 0.95 0.96
C GLU A 193 2.64 0.39 2.37
N LYS A 194 3.79 0.67 2.99
CA LYS A 194 4.08 0.26 4.37
C LYS A 194 3.09 0.84 5.38
N LEU A 195 2.62 2.06 5.14
CA LEU A 195 1.58 2.69 5.94
C LEU A 195 0.25 1.94 5.81
N LEU A 196 -0.19 1.62 4.58
CA LEU A 196 -1.43 0.88 4.33
C LEU A 196 -1.47 -0.47 5.05
N PHE A 197 -0.31 -1.13 5.19
CA PHE A 197 -0.18 -2.44 5.85
C PHE A 197 0.20 -2.38 7.33
N ALA A 198 0.23 -1.19 7.93
CA ALA A 198 0.37 -1.05 9.37
C ALA A 198 -0.80 -1.74 10.11
N PRO A 199 -0.63 -2.21 11.35
CA PRO A 199 -1.72 -2.79 12.14
C PRO A 199 -2.93 -1.85 12.29
N LYS A 200 -2.67 -0.54 12.36
CA LYS A 200 -3.68 0.51 12.42
C LYS A 200 -3.28 1.69 11.53
N PRO A 201 -3.57 1.63 10.21
CA PRO A 201 -3.15 2.66 9.27
C PRO A 201 -3.65 4.06 9.61
N SER A 202 -4.86 4.17 10.19
CA SER A 202 -5.47 5.46 10.57
C SER A 202 -4.55 6.33 11.43
N VAL A 203 -3.70 5.72 12.27
CA VAL A 203 -2.73 6.45 13.11
C VAL A 203 -1.77 7.24 12.23
N GLY A 204 -1.19 6.61 11.22
CA GLY A 204 -0.27 7.28 10.31
C GLY A 204 -0.96 8.29 9.41
N PHE A 205 -2.17 8.01 8.93
CA PHE A 205 -2.94 8.98 8.16
C PHE A 205 -3.27 10.24 8.98
N THR A 206 -3.62 10.09 10.27
CA THR A 206 -3.84 11.21 11.19
C THR A 206 -2.57 12.03 11.36
N ILE A 207 -1.44 11.38 11.62
CA ILE A 207 -0.14 12.04 11.72
C ILE A 207 0.22 12.75 10.42
N ALA A 208 0.01 12.11 9.26
CA ALA A 208 0.27 12.71 7.95
C ALA A 208 -0.60 13.95 7.70
N MET A 209 -1.85 13.97 8.19
CA MET A 209 -2.71 15.15 8.14
C MET A 209 -2.15 16.26 9.03
N ASP A 210 -1.81 15.97 10.28
CA ASP A 210 -1.29 16.92 11.26
C ASP A 210 0.06 17.53 10.86
N LEU A 211 0.88 16.77 10.15
CA LEU A 211 2.15 17.23 9.60
C LEU A 211 2.00 18.01 8.27
N GLY A 212 0.81 18.07 7.70
CA GLY A 212 0.56 18.67 6.40
C GLY A 212 1.06 17.85 5.21
N VAL A 213 1.44 16.58 5.43
CA VAL A 213 1.87 15.66 4.37
C VAL A 213 0.74 15.36 3.40
N ILE A 214 -0.48 15.16 3.94
CA ILE A 214 -1.67 14.91 3.11
C ILE A 214 -1.94 16.10 2.18
N ALA A 215 -1.92 17.33 2.69
CA ALA A 215 -2.15 18.53 1.89
C ALA A 215 -1.11 18.71 0.77
N LYS A 216 0.17 18.37 1.04
CA LYS A 216 1.27 18.52 0.08
C LYS A 216 1.27 17.45 -1.00
N LEU A 217 1.02 16.18 -0.65
CA LEU A 217 1.18 15.04 -1.56
C LEU A 217 -0.13 14.51 -2.12
N PHE A 218 -1.22 14.62 -1.37
CA PHE A 218 -2.51 13.98 -1.66
C PHE A 218 -3.68 14.94 -1.46
N PRO A 219 -3.79 16.02 -2.26
CA PRO A 219 -4.85 17.02 -2.11
C PRO A 219 -6.26 16.42 -2.28
N GLU A 220 -6.39 15.30 -2.98
CA GLU A 220 -7.64 14.55 -3.11
C GLU A 220 -8.11 14.01 -1.76
N LEU A 221 -7.19 13.54 -0.91
CA LEU A 221 -7.49 13.09 0.46
C LEU A 221 -7.71 14.28 1.40
N GLN A 222 -6.95 15.37 1.21
CA GLN A 222 -7.14 16.59 2.01
C GLN A 222 -8.57 17.12 1.88
N ALA A 223 -9.19 17.02 0.71
CA ALA A 223 -10.54 17.48 0.45
C ALA A 223 -11.62 16.74 1.26
N LEU A 224 -11.33 15.54 1.78
CA LEU A 224 -12.25 14.79 2.64
C LEU A 224 -12.42 15.44 4.01
N SER A 225 -11.41 16.16 4.49
CA SER A 225 -11.44 16.85 5.79
C SER A 225 -12.36 18.05 5.76
N GLY A 226 -13.28 18.12 6.72
CA GLY A 226 -14.31 19.14 6.77
C GLY A 226 -15.48 18.93 5.81
N CYS A 227 -15.53 17.83 5.05
CA CYS A 227 -16.68 17.47 4.22
C CYS A 227 -17.77 16.84 5.11
N PRO A 228 -18.93 17.52 5.31
CA PRO A 228 -19.94 17.06 6.24
C PRO A 228 -20.72 15.87 5.70
N GLN A 229 -21.26 15.06 6.62
CA GLN A 229 -22.12 13.91 6.31
C GLN A 229 -23.44 13.97 7.10
N GLU A 230 -24.45 13.22 6.66
CA GLU A 230 -25.71 13.11 7.38
C GLU A 230 -25.51 12.38 8.71
N PRO A 231 -25.74 13.02 9.89
CA PRO A 231 -25.43 12.42 11.19
C PRO A 231 -26.20 11.12 11.51
N GLU A 232 -27.40 10.96 10.92
CA GLU A 232 -28.19 9.74 11.10
C GLU A 232 -27.48 8.51 10.54
N TRP A 233 -26.72 8.67 9.47
CA TRP A 233 -26.04 7.58 8.77
C TRP A 233 -24.52 7.55 9.02
N HIS A 234 -23.96 8.67 9.44
CA HIS A 234 -22.54 8.86 9.69
C HIS A 234 -22.32 9.62 11.02
N PRO A 235 -22.56 8.94 12.17
CA PRO A 235 -22.42 9.56 13.48
C PRO A 235 -20.98 9.94 13.82
N GLU A 236 -20.00 9.42 13.08
CA GLU A 236 -18.58 9.71 13.20
C GLU A 236 -18.20 11.14 12.75
N GLY A 237 -19.06 11.80 11.98
CA GLY A 237 -18.88 13.20 11.58
C GLY A 237 -18.49 13.39 10.12
N ASP A 238 -17.29 13.92 9.83
CA ASP A 238 -16.89 14.24 8.46
C ASP A 238 -16.36 13.01 7.69
N VAL A 239 -16.22 13.19 6.37
CA VAL A 239 -15.79 12.10 5.46
C VAL A 239 -14.38 11.60 5.78
N TRP A 240 -13.47 12.49 6.24
CA TRP A 240 -12.11 12.08 6.62
C TRP A 240 -12.11 11.11 7.79
N VAL A 241 -12.88 11.41 8.85
CA VAL A 241 -12.99 10.53 10.01
C VAL A 241 -13.58 9.18 9.62
N HIS A 242 -14.63 9.17 8.79
CA HIS A 242 -15.20 7.97 8.22
C HIS A 242 -14.15 7.15 7.44
N ASN A 243 -13.43 7.80 6.52
CA ASN A 243 -12.42 7.16 5.69
C ASN A 243 -11.32 6.47 6.52
N LEU A 244 -10.86 7.11 7.61
CA LEU A 244 -9.90 6.50 8.54
C LEU A 244 -10.42 5.21 9.17
N GLN A 245 -11.69 5.19 9.57
CA GLN A 245 -12.31 4.00 10.16
C GLN A 245 -12.48 2.89 9.12
N VAL A 246 -12.87 3.24 7.89
CA VAL A 246 -13.00 2.29 6.78
C VAL A 246 -11.64 1.65 6.44
N ILE A 247 -10.56 2.43 6.39
CA ILE A 247 -9.20 1.92 6.14
C ILE A 247 -8.77 0.91 7.23
N ASP A 248 -9.01 1.21 8.50
CA ASP A 248 -8.70 0.29 9.59
C ASP A 248 -9.52 -1.02 9.51
N ARG A 249 -10.81 -0.93 9.15
CA ARG A 249 -11.66 -2.11 8.93
C ARG A 249 -11.19 -2.93 7.72
N ALA A 250 -10.85 -2.28 6.61
CA ALA A 250 -10.33 -2.93 5.42
C ALA A 250 -9.04 -3.71 5.73
N ARG A 251 -8.14 -3.13 6.55
CA ARG A 251 -6.89 -3.79 6.97
C ARG A 251 -7.11 -5.14 7.65
N THR A 252 -8.22 -5.31 8.37
CA THR A 252 -8.55 -6.59 9.04
C THR A 252 -9.13 -7.66 8.10
N ARG A 253 -9.30 -7.36 6.80
CA ARG A 253 -10.01 -8.23 5.84
C ARG A 253 -9.17 -8.65 4.64
N ILE A 254 -7.85 -8.60 4.76
CA ILE A 254 -6.96 -8.81 3.60
C ILE A 254 -5.95 -9.95 3.79
N ASP A 255 -5.78 -10.48 5.00
CA ASP A 255 -4.66 -11.39 5.31
C ASP A 255 -4.73 -12.74 4.58
N ASP A 256 -5.90 -13.12 4.06
CA ASP A 256 -6.15 -14.34 3.27
C ASP A 256 -6.00 -14.14 1.74
N LEU A 257 -5.67 -12.95 1.29
CA LEU A 257 -5.55 -12.58 -0.13
C LEU A 257 -4.08 -12.49 -0.55
N ASP A 258 -3.84 -12.55 -1.86
CA ASP A 258 -2.53 -12.24 -2.43
C ASP A 258 -2.21 -10.73 -2.36
N ARG A 259 -0.93 -10.38 -2.52
CA ARG A 259 -0.45 -9.01 -2.34
C ARG A 259 -1.15 -7.99 -3.25
N PRO A 260 -1.33 -8.21 -4.55
CA PRO A 260 -2.02 -7.28 -5.42
C PRO A 260 -3.48 -7.03 -5.02
N GLN A 261 -4.20 -8.06 -4.59
CA GLN A 261 -5.58 -7.96 -4.11
C GLN A 261 -5.67 -7.20 -2.78
N GLN A 262 -4.74 -7.47 -1.85
CA GLN A 262 -4.60 -6.72 -0.61
C GLN A 262 -4.45 -5.22 -0.90
N ILE A 263 -3.54 -4.86 -1.81
CA ILE A 263 -3.30 -3.47 -2.22
C ILE A 263 -4.57 -2.86 -2.83
N ALA A 264 -5.27 -3.61 -3.69
CA ALA A 264 -6.51 -3.15 -4.32
C ALA A 264 -7.61 -2.82 -3.29
N ILE A 265 -7.77 -3.65 -2.25
CA ILE A 265 -8.71 -3.39 -1.15
C ILE A 265 -8.30 -2.15 -0.36
N MET A 266 -7.03 -2.06 0.04
CA MET A 266 -6.57 -0.95 0.87
C MET A 266 -6.68 0.38 0.12
N LEU A 267 -6.28 0.44 -1.15
CA LEU A 267 -6.45 1.62 -1.99
C LEU A 267 -7.92 1.89 -2.32
N GLY A 268 -8.73 0.85 -2.51
CA GLY A 268 -10.18 0.97 -2.67
C GLY A 268 -10.83 1.61 -1.45
N ALA A 269 -10.44 1.22 -0.24
CA ALA A 269 -10.90 1.82 1.01
C ALA A 269 -10.47 3.29 1.14
N VAL A 270 -9.24 3.64 0.71
CA VAL A 270 -8.77 5.03 0.69
C VAL A 270 -9.57 5.89 -0.30
N CYS A 271 -9.94 5.32 -1.45
CA CYS A 271 -10.50 6.09 -2.58
C CYS A 271 -12.03 6.11 -2.65
N HIS A 272 -12.77 5.24 -1.92
CA HIS A 272 -14.19 5.01 -2.15
C HIS A 272 -15.03 6.28 -2.10
N ASP A 273 -14.71 7.22 -1.23
CA ASP A 273 -15.46 8.44 -0.96
C ASP A 273 -14.85 9.73 -1.54
N LEU A 274 -13.84 9.64 -2.40
CA LEU A 274 -13.18 10.81 -2.99
C LEU A 274 -14.11 11.71 -3.82
N GLY A 275 -15.29 11.24 -4.18
CA GLY A 275 -16.29 12.04 -4.87
C GLY A 275 -17.18 12.90 -3.95
N LYS A 276 -17.24 12.60 -2.65
CA LYS A 276 -18.10 13.33 -1.71
C LYS A 276 -17.83 14.84 -1.65
N PRO A 277 -16.57 15.32 -1.62
CA PRO A 277 -16.32 16.76 -1.57
C PRO A 277 -16.96 17.56 -2.71
N ALA A 278 -17.03 16.98 -3.91
CA ALA A 278 -17.63 17.64 -5.08
C ALA A 278 -19.16 17.53 -5.14
N THR A 279 -19.75 16.55 -4.47
CA THR A 279 -21.18 16.21 -4.62
C THR A 279 -22.02 16.51 -3.37
N THR A 280 -21.38 16.73 -2.22
CA THR A 280 -22.09 16.98 -0.96
C THR A 280 -22.84 18.30 -0.97
N LYS A 281 -24.15 18.23 -0.70
CA LYS A 281 -25.06 19.37 -0.65
C LYS A 281 -26.10 19.17 0.44
N PHE A 282 -26.59 20.28 1.02
CA PHE A 282 -27.78 20.27 1.85
C PHE A 282 -29.02 20.34 0.96
N MET A 283 -29.82 19.28 0.97
CA MET A 283 -31.03 19.15 0.12
C MET A 283 -32.16 18.50 0.92
N ASP A 284 -33.36 19.03 0.83
CA ASP A 284 -34.56 18.51 1.49
C ASP A 284 -34.37 18.24 3.00
N GLY A 285 -33.69 19.18 3.69
CA GLY A 285 -33.45 19.12 5.12
C GLY A 285 -32.36 18.11 5.56
N ARG A 286 -31.58 17.54 4.63
CA ARG A 286 -30.52 16.55 4.88
C ARG A 286 -29.25 16.84 4.08
N ILE A 287 -28.13 16.34 4.57
CA ILE A 287 -26.86 16.33 3.82
C ILE A 287 -26.86 15.11 2.90
N ARG A 288 -26.66 15.34 1.61
CA ARG A 288 -26.63 14.28 0.58
C ARG A 288 -25.41 14.43 -0.32
N SER A 289 -24.84 13.30 -0.72
CA SER A 289 -23.70 13.22 -1.67
C SER A 289 -24.11 12.30 -2.81
N LEU A 290 -25.02 12.80 -3.68
CA LEU A 290 -25.55 12.00 -4.79
C LEU A 290 -24.46 11.80 -5.85
N ASP A 291 -24.40 10.58 -6.43
CA ASP A 291 -23.48 10.16 -7.50
C ASP A 291 -21.99 10.31 -7.13
N HIS A 292 -21.66 10.36 -5.82
CA HIS A 292 -20.27 10.48 -5.37
C HIS A 292 -19.40 9.30 -5.80
N GLU A 293 -19.98 8.11 -5.95
CA GLU A 293 -19.28 6.93 -6.42
C GLU A 293 -18.77 7.09 -7.87
N GLU A 294 -19.56 7.69 -8.77
CA GLU A 294 -19.16 7.96 -10.15
C GLU A 294 -18.21 9.16 -10.22
N GLN A 295 -18.52 10.22 -9.48
CA GLN A 295 -17.68 11.43 -9.42
C GLN A 295 -16.33 11.18 -8.71
N GLY A 296 -16.24 10.16 -7.88
CA GLY A 296 -15.02 9.73 -7.20
C GLY A 296 -13.98 9.07 -8.10
N VAL A 297 -14.37 8.58 -9.28
CA VAL A 297 -13.45 7.88 -10.20
C VAL A 297 -12.33 8.79 -10.69
N ALA A 298 -12.64 10.02 -11.05
CA ALA A 298 -11.65 10.96 -11.56
C ALA A 298 -10.59 11.35 -10.49
N PRO A 299 -10.94 11.79 -9.28
CA PRO A 299 -9.94 12.05 -8.24
C PRO A 299 -9.19 10.78 -7.80
N ALA A 300 -9.83 9.60 -7.76
CA ALA A 300 -9.14 8.35 -7.50
C ALA A 300 -8.10 8.02 -8.59
N SER A 301 -8.41 8.27 -9.86
CA SER A 301 -7.45 8.10 -10.96
C SER A 301 -6.23 9.03 -10.78
N VAL A 302 -6.44 10.31 -10.45
CA VAL A 302 -5.34 11.26 -10.21
C VAL A 302 -4.50 10.85 -8.99
N PHE A 303 -5.14 10.40 -7.91
CA PHE A 303 -4.44 9.89 -6.73
C PHE A 303 -3.54 8.68 -7.06
N LEU A 304 -4.03 7.72 -7.85
CA LEU A 304 -3.24 6.57 -8.30
C LEU A 304 -2.08 6.98 -9.23
N ASP A 305 -2.28 8.00 -10.08
CA ASP A 305 -1.21 8.56 -10.93
C ASP A 305 -0.08 9.15 -10.09
N ARG A 306 -0.38 9.86 -8.98
CA ARG A 306 0.64 10.39 -8.05
C ARG A 306 1.49 9.30 -7.41
N LEU A 307 0.93 8.14 -7.19
CA LEU A 307 1.61 6.97 -6.62
C LEU A 307 2.23 6.06 -7.70
N ASN A 308 2.03 6.35 -8.99
CA ASN A 308 2.41 5.51 -10.12
C ASN A 308 1.87 4.07 -10.01
N VAL A 309 0.64 3.90 -9.47
CA VAL A 309 0.01 2.59 -9.29
C VAL A 309 -0.84 2.23 -10.49
N ASN A 310 -0.49 1.13 -11.15
CA ASN A 310 -1.21 0.56 -12.28
C ASN A 310 -1.43 -0.94 -12.07
N ALA A 311 -0.58 -1.80 -12.65
CA ALA A 311 -0.58 -3.25 -12.41
C ALA A 311 0.55 -3.62 -11.46
N ILE A 312 0.31 -4.60 -10.57
CA ILE A 312 1.29 -5.16 -9.65
C ILE A 312 1.27 -6.68 -9.86
N ASP A 313 2.43 -7.25 -10.13
CA ASP A 313 2.60 -8.68 -10.44
C ASP A 313 1.63 -9.20 -11.52
N GLY A 314 1.35 -8.37 -12.52
CA GLY A 314 0.44 -8.68 -13.62
C GLY A 314 -1.05 -8.52 -13.30
N TYR A 315 -1.43 -8.19 -12.08
CA TYR A 315 -2.80 -7.91 -11.66
C TYR A 315 -3.11 -6.41 -11.79
N ASP A 316 -4.20 -6.07 -12.48
CA ASP A 316 -4.62 -4.68 -12.73
C ASP A 316 -5.26 -4.07 -11.47
N VAL A 317 -4.41 -3.62 -10.53
CA VAL A 317 -4.83 -2.97 -9.27
C VAL A 317 -5.64 -1.72 -9.55
N ARG A 318 -5.21 -0.90 -10.53
CA ARG A 318 -5.89 0.36 -10.89
C ARG A 318 -7.34 0.12 -11.29
N LYS A 319 -7.59 -0.86 -12.18
CA LYS A 319 -8.95 -1.22 -12.58
C LYS A 319 -9.81 -1.58 -11.37
N GLN A 320 -9.26 -2.36 -10.44
CA GLN A 320 -10.01 -2.77 -9.24
C GLN A 320 -10.34 -1.58 -8.35
N VAL A 321 -9.38 -0.71 -8.05
CA VAL A 321 -9.60 0.48 -7.22
C VAL A 321 -10.68 1.39 -7.82
N LEU A 322 -10.58 1.71 -9.12
CA LEU A 322 -11.57 2.55 -9.80
C LEU A 322 -12.94 1.86 -9.87
N GLY A 323 -12.96 0.53 -10.07
CA GLY A 323 -14.19 -0.26 -10.04
C GLY A 323 -14.84 -0.29 -8.66
N ILE A 324 -14.06 -0.44 -7.59
CA ILE A 324 -14.53 -0.35 -6.21
C ILE A 324 -15.11 1.03 -5.93
N THR A 325 -14.37 2.10 -6.25
CA THR A 325 -14.83 3.48 -6.07
C THR A 325 -16.17 3.72 -6.77
N ALA A 326 -16.31 3.30 -8.02
CA ALA A 326 -17.53 3.49 -8.80
C ALA A 326 -18.73 2.61 -8.38
N GLN A 327 -18.50 1.54 -7.63
CA GLN A 327 -19.53 0.53 -7.40
C GLN A 327 -19.76 0.18 -5.90
N HIS A 328 -19.06 0.83 -4.95
CA HIS A 328 -19.08 0.43 -3.53
C HIS A 328 -20.47 0.48 -2.89
N LEU A 329 -21.39 1.29 -3.39
CA LEU A 329 -22.77 1.35 -2.91
C LEU A 329 -23.66 0.21 -3.45
N LYS A 330 -23.24 -0.53 -4.49
CA LYS A 330 -24.06 -1.57 -5.13
C LYS A 330 -24.50 -2.68 -4.16
N PRO A 331 -23.64 -3.23 -3.29
CA PRO A 331 -24.08 -4.26 -2.37
C PRO A 331 -25.27 -3.83 -1.51
N GLY A 332 -25.20 -2.64 -0.90
CA GLY A 332 -26.27 -2.09 -0.08
C GLY A 332 -27.52 -1.68 -0.86
N SER A 333 -27.35 -1.05 -2.04
CA SER A 333 -28.47 -0.62 -2.87
C SER A 333 -29.23 -1.81 -3.47
N TRP A 334 -28.54 -2.83 -3.95
CA TRP A 334 -29.14 -4.02 -4.53
C TRP A 334 -29.85 -4.91 -3.49
N PHE A 335 -29.34 -4.93 -2.26
CA PHE A 335 -30.02 -5.67 -1.18
C PHE A 335 -31.43 -5.15 -0.90
N LYS A 336 -31.66 -3.83 -1.03
CA LYS A 336 -32.97 -3.21 -0.83
C LYS A 336 -34.01 -3.67 -1.85
N VAL A 337 -33.56 -4.06 -3.05
CA VAL A 337 -34.39 -4.54 -4.18
C VAL A 337 -33.95 -5.94 -4.63
N ARG A 338 -33.48 -6.76 -3.70
CA ARG A 338 -32.80 -8.03 -3.97
C ARG A 338 -33.64 -9.03 -4.77
N ASP A 339 -34.95 -8.96 -4.65
CA ASP A 339 -35.89 -9.83 -5.37
C ASP A 339 -36.03 -9.43 -6.85
N GLU A 340 -35.64 -8.21 -7.22
CA GLU A 340 -35.66 -7.66 -8.57
C GLU A 340 -34.30 -7.74 -9.26
N VAL A 341 -33.21 -7.94 -8.50
CA VAL A 341 -31.84 -8.01 -9.06
C VAL A 341 -31.59 -9.37 -9.69
N GLY A 342 -31.60 -9.42 -11.01
CA GLY A 342 -31.33 -10.64 -11.77
C GLY A 342 -29.82 -11.00 -11.81
N ASP A 343 -29.55 -12.29 -12.08
CA ASP A 343 -28.20 -12.85 -12.18
C ASP A 343 -27.32 -12.14 -13.22
N GLY A 344 -27.93 -11.65 -14.30
CA GLY A 344 -27.24 -10.89 -15.34
C GLY A 344 -26.59 -9.60 -14.84
N ALA A 345 -27.18 -8.96 -13.82
CA ALA A 345 -26.61 -7.78 -13.19
C ALA A 345 -25.26 -8.10 -12.53
N PHE A 346 -25.18 -9.20 -11.76
CA PHE A 346 -23.95 -9.67 -11.13
C PHE A 346 -22.89 -10.04 -12.16
N ARG A 347 -23.25 -10.79 -13.21
CA ARG A 347 -22.33 -11.17 -14.27
C ARG A 347 -21.74 -9.95 -14.99
N ARG A 348 -22.56 -8.91 -15.26
CA ARG A 348 -22.10 -7.64 -15.86
C ARG A 348 -21.24 -6.82 -14.92
N LEU A 349 -21.55 -6.82 -13.62
CA LEU A 349 -20.75 -6.10 -12.63
C LEU A 349 -19.35 -6.72 -12.49
N ALA A 350 -19.23 -8.05 -12.61
CA ALA A 350 -17.95 -8.77 -12.57
C ALA A 350 -16.97 -8.38 -13.72
N HIS A 351 -17.46 -7.77 -14.80
CA HIS A 351 -16.59 -7.17 -15.82
C HIS A 351 -15.89 -5.89 -15.35
N LYS A 352 -16.52 -5.17 -14.42
CA LYS A 352 -16.06 -3.86 -13.96
C LYS A 352 -15.11 -3.97 -12.78
N VAL A 353 -15.35 -4.94 -11.90
CA VAL A 353 -14.64 -5.09 -10.63
C VAL A 353 -14.74 -6.54 -10.14
N ASP A 354 -13.74 -6.99 -9.39
CA ASP A 354 -13.82 -8.22 -8.59
C ASP A 354 -14.88 -8.03 -7.49
N LEU A 355 -15.91 -8.88 -7.49
CA LEU A 355 -17.06 -8.73 -6.59
C LEU A 355 -16.73 -9.10 -5.15
N GLU A 356 -15.73 -9.95 -4.92
CA GLU A 356 -15.27 -10.25 -3.57
C GLU A 356 -14.54 -9.06 -2.97
N LEU A 357 -13.63 -8.40 -3.73
CA LEU A 357 -12.96 -7.19 -3.27
C LEU A 357 -13.95 -6.05 -3.02
N LEU A 358 -14.92 -5.89 -3.91
CA LEU A 358 -16.00 -4.91 -3.76
C LEU A 358 -16.79 -5.14 -2.48
N ALA A 359 -17.22 -6.40 -2.22
CA ALA A 359 -17.98 -6.75 -1.01
C ALA A 359 -17.18 -6.47 0.27
N ARG A 360 -15.88 -6.78 0.28
CA ARG A 360 -15.00 -6.54 1.43
C ARG A 360 -14.83 -5.04 1.74
N VAL A 361 -14.67 -4.19 0.71
CA VAL A 361 -14.60 -2.74 0.91
C VAL A 361 -15.95 -2.17 1.34
N ALA A 362 -17.05 -2.57 0.69
CA ALA A 362 -18.40 -2.13 1.07
C ALA A 362 -18.76 -2.57 2.51
N LYS A 363 -18.27 -3.73 2.97
CA LYS A 363 -18.44 -4.17 4.37
C LYS A 363 -17.61 -3.32 5.32
N SER A 364 -16.41 -2.95 4.92
CA SER A 364 -15.55 -2.05 5.70
C SER A 364 -16.14 -0.65 5.81
N ASP A 365 -16.74 -0.12 4.73
CA ASP A 365 -17.49 1.13 4.71
C ASP A 365 -18.69 1.07 5.69
N CYS A 366 -19.51 0.03 5.59
CA CYS A 366 -20.65 -0.14 6.50
C CYS A 366 -20.23 -0.17 7.97
N GLU A 367 -19.21 -0.94 8.33
CA GLU A 367 -18.69 -1.08 9.70
C GLU A 367 -17.83 0.11 10.15
N GLY A 368 -17.39 0.96 9.23
CA GLY A 368 -16.66 2.20 9.47
C GLY A 368 -17.53 3.30 10.09
N ARG A 369 -18.84 3.15 10.17
CA ARG A 369 -19.79 4.13 10.73
C ARG A 369 -19.85 4.04 12.25
N GLN A 370 -18.84 4.55 12.93
CA GLN A 370 -18.69 4.47 14.38
C GLN A 370 -18.74 5.86 15.04
N PRO A 371 -19.37 6.01 16.23
CA PRO A 371 -20.03 4.96 17.02
C PRO A 371 -21.41 4.57 16.44
N GLY A 372 -21.63 3.27 16.27
CA GLY A 372 -22.91 2.75 15.79
C GLY A 372 -22.84 1.24 15.58
N ASN A 373 -23.97 0.61 15.51
CA ASN A 373 -24.07 -0.80 15.14
C ASN A 373 -25.00 -0.90 13.91
N PHE A 374 -24.39 -0.85 12.74
CA PHE A 374 -25.09 -0.90 11.46
C PHE A 374 -25.21 -2.36 10.98
N ASP A 375 -26.38 -2.68 10.42
CA ASP A 375 -26.58 -3.98 9.79
C ASP A 375 -25.84 -4.02 8.44
N CYS A 376 -24.82 -4.87 8.36
CA CYS A 376 -23.98 -5.04 7.18
C CYS A 376 -24.24 -6.38 6.46
N THR A 377 -25.39 -7.04 6.71
CA THR A 377 -25.78 -8.32 6.07
C THR A 377 -25.93 -8.21 4.55
N ALA A 378 -26.21 -7.01 4.05
CA ALA A 378 -26.30 -6.73 2.61
C ALA A 378 -25.03 -7.15 1.84
N MET A 379 -23.86 -6.97 2.45
CA MET A 379 -22.57 -7.31 1.84
C MET A 379 -22.31 -8.81 1.82
N ASP A 380 -22.76 -9.52 2.86
CA ASP A 380 -22.68 -10.97 2.93
C ASP A 380 -23.64 -11.62 1.90
N TRP A 381 -24.88 -11.16 1.83
CA TRP A 381 -25.83 -11.57 0.77
C TRP A 381 -25.26 -11.34 -0.64
N PHE A 382 -24.65 -10.17 -0.88
CA PHE A 382 -24.08 -9.86 -2.19
C PHE A 382 -22.96 -10.83 -2.56
N LEU A 383 -22.07 -11.12 -1.63
CA LEU A 383 -20.94 -12.01 -1.86
C LEU A 383 -21.41 -13.48 -2.03
N GLU A 384 -22.33 -13.94 -1.22
CA GLU A 384 -22.95 -15.28 -1.36
C GLU A 384 -23.59 -15.46 -2.73
N ARG A 385 -24.32 -14.45 -3.21
CA ARG A 385 -24.92 -14.47 -4.55
C ARG A 385 -23.87 -14.50 -5.65
N ALA A 386 -22.83 -13.69 -5.56
CA ALA A 386 -21.72 -13.68 -6.52
C ALA A 386 -21.00 -15.04 -6.59
N ARG A 387 -20.78 -15.68 -5.43
CA ARG A 387 -20.19 -17.03 -5.31
C ARG A 387 -21.10 -18.11 -5.89
N ALA A 388 -22.39 -18.06 -5.58
CA ALA A 388 -23.37 -19.00 -6.15
C ALA A 388 -23.43 -18.94 -7.70
N LEU A 389 -23.15 -17.77 -8.27
CA LEU A 389 -23.09 -17.55 -9.72
C LEU A 389 -21.70 -17.83 -10.32
N GLY A 390 -20.68 -18.11 -9.51
CA GLY A 390 -19.30 -18.32 -9.93
C GLY A 390 -18.62 -17.08 -10.53
N VAL A 391 -19.06 -15.88 -10.13
CA VAL A 391 -18.57 -14.60 -10.70
C VAL A 391 -17.91 -13.70 -9.67
N GLN A 392 -17.53 -14.22 -8.50
CA GLN A 392 -16.94 -13.43 -7.43
C GLN A 392 -15.61 -12.76 -7.82
N HIS A 393 -14.81 -13.40 -8.68
CA HIS A 393 -13.49 -12.89 -9.08
C HIS A 393 -13.42 -12.41 -10.53
N ARG A 394 -14.27 -12.94 -11.41
CA ARG A 394 -14.24 -12.63 -12.85
C ARG A 394 -15.60 -12.91 -13.51
N PRO A 395 -15.88 -12.24 -14.63
CA PRO A 395 -17.09 -12.57 -15.40
C PRO A 395 -17.00 -13.98 -15.97
N PRO A 396 -18.16 -14.57 -16.38
CA PRO A 396 -18.16 -15.86 -17.06
C PRO A 396 -17.34 -15.81 -18.35
N GLU A 397 -16.59 -16.87 -18.61
CA GLU A 397 -15.88 -17.00 -19.90
C GLU A 397 -16.88 -17.12 -21.07
N PRO A 398 -16.62 -16.48 -22.22
CA PRO A 398 -17.48 -16.60 -23.40
C PRO A 398 -17.58 -18.05 -23.87
N ILE A 399 -18.80 -18.56 -23.96
CA ILE A 399 -19.08 -19.92 -24.49
C ILE A 399 -18.86 -19.96 -26.00
N LEU A 400 -19.34 -18.93 -26.74
CA LEU A 400 -19.14 -18.80 -28.16
C LEU A 400 -17.81 -18.12 -28.45
N LEU A 401 -16.96 -18.75 -29.26
CA LEU A 401 -15.67 -18.20 -29.67
C LEU A 401 -15.65 -18.00 -31.20
N GLY A 402 -14.75 -17.12 -31.67
CA GLY A 402 -14.62 -16.82 -33.09
C GLY A 402 -14.46 -18.06 -34.00
N ARG A 403 -13.73 -19.09 -33.56
CA ARG A 403 -13.56 -20.35 -34.27
C ARG A 403 -14.90 -21.07 -34.57
N HIS A 404 -15.88 -20.93 -33.69
CA HIS A 404 -17.19 -21.57 -33.86
C HIS A 404 -17.96 -20.86 -34.99
N LEU A 405 -17.88 -19.55 -35.10
CA LEU A 405 -18.50 -18.77 -36.18
C LEU A 405 -17.83 -19.02 -37.55
N LEU A 406 -16.52 -19.19 -37.57
CA LEU A 406 -15.79 -19.55 -38.77
C LEU A 406 -16.18 -20.95 -39.27
N ALA A 407 -16.40 -21.90 -38.36
CA ALA A 407 -16.91 -23.24 -38.68
C ALA A 407 -18.34 -23.22 -39.24
N LEU A 408 -19.14 -22.20 -38.93
CA LEU A 408 -20.46 -21.96 -39.51
C LEU A 408 -20.38 -21.25 -40.87
N GLY A 409 -19.17 -21.01 -41.41
CA GLY A 409 -18.97 -20.39 -42.74
C GLY A 409 -18.87 -18.86 -42.71
N LEU A 410 -18.88 -18.21 -41.55
CA LEU A 410 -18.71 -16.77 -41.45
C LEU A 410 -17.25 -16.38 -41.78
N LYS A 411 -17.04 -15.40 -42.64
CA LYS A 411 -15.69 -14.90 -42.99
C LYS A 411 -15.17 -14.00 -41.87
N PRO A 412 -13.82 -13.98 -41.59
CA PRO A 412 -13.22 -13.03 -40.66
C PRO A 412 -13.59 -11.58 -41.00
N GLY A 413 -14.05 -10.83 -40.01
CA GLY A 413 -14.45 -9.44 -40.18
C GLY A 413 -15.25 -8.89 -38.98
N PRO A 414 -15.67 -7.62 -39.02
CA PRO A 414 -16.38 -6.96 -37.91
C PRO A 414 -17.64 -7.71 -37.45
N ARG A 415 -18.35 -8.37 -38.41
CA ARG A 415 -19.56 -9.14 -38.13
C ARG A 415 -19.36 -10.28 -37.13
N VAL A 416 -18.15 -10.89 -37.11
CA VAL A 416 -17.78 -11.89 -36.10
C VAL A 416 -17.86 -11.29 -34.71
N GLY A 417 -17.28 -10.11 -34.50
CA GLY A 417 -17.29 -9.42 -33.21
C GLY A 417 -18.70 -9.02 -32.74
N GLU A 418 -19.54 -8.56 -33.70
CA GLU A 418 -20.93 -8.19 -33.41
C GLU A 418 -21.75 -9.40 -32.89
N ILE A 419 -21.64 -10.54 -33.56
CA ILE A 419 -22.36 -11.76 -33.20
C ILE A 419 -21.84 -12.31 -31.86
N LEU A 420 -20.50 -12.35 -31.65
CA LEU A 420 -19.91 -12.78 -30.39
C LEU A 420 -20.44 -11.93 -29.23
N LYS A 421 -20.45 -10.61 -29.39
CA LYS A 421 -20.98 -9.69 -28.38
C LYS A 421 -22.47 -9.91 -28.11
N ALA A 422 -23.28 -10.06 -29.15
CA ALA A 422 -24.73 -10.27 -29.01
C ALA A 422 -25.07 -11.59 -28.32
N VAL A 423 -24.33 -12.68 -28.62
CA VAL A 423 -24.50 -13.97 -27.97
C VAL A 423 -23.99 -13.95 -26.53
N TYR A 424 -22.90 -13.24 -26.28
CA TYR A 424 -22.37 -13.08 -24.92
C TYR A 424 -23.34 -12.32 -24.02
N GLU A 425 -24.04 -11.29 -24.52
CA GLU A 425 -25.11 -10.63 -23.75
C GLU A 425 -26.26 -11.61 -23.40
N GLN A 426 -26.62 -12.53 -24.31
CA GLN A 426 -27.59 -13.56 -24.00
C GLN A 426 -27.07 -14.55 -22.94
N GLN A 427 -25.78 -14.85 -22.95
CA GLN A 427 -25.13 -15.63 -21.89
C GLN A 427 -25.17 -14.90 -20.54
N MET A 428 -24.91 -13.58 -20.52
CA MET A 428 -25.05 -12.77 -19.30
C MET A 428 -26.46 -12.86 -18.73
N ASP A 429 -27.49 -12.85 -19.58
CA ASP A 429 -28.90 -13.00 -19.18
C ASP A 429 -29.27 -14.45 -18.78
N GLY A 430 -28.38 -15.43 -18.96
CA GLY A 430 -28.65 -16.84 -18.69
C GLY A 430 -29.50 -17.55 -19.73
N LYS A 431 -29.71 -16.90 -20.92
CA LYS A 431 -30.44 -17.49 -22.05
C LYS A 431 -29.60 -18.47 -22.87
N VAL A 432 -28.28 -18.35 -22.76
CA VAL A 432 -27.27 -19.21 -23.37
C VAL A 432 -26.44 -19.80 -22.24
N THR A 433 -26.47 -21.11 -22.07
CA THR A 433 -25.84 -21.83 -20.97
C THR A 433 -24.82 -22.88 -21.42
N ASN A 434 -24.84 -23.25 -22.70
CA ASN A 434 -23.94 -24.21 -23.33
C ASN A 434 -23.60 -23.83 -24.77
N LEU A 435 -22.70 -24.58 -25.40
CA LEU A 435 -22.25 -24.30 -26.76
C LEU A 435 -23.35 -24.48 -27.81
N GLU A 436 -24.24 -25.42 -27.63
CA GLU A 436 -25.35 -25.69 -28.55
C GLU A 436 -26.32 -24.51 -28.60
N ASP A 437 -26.73 -23.99 -27.44
CA ASP A 437 -27.52 -22.76 -27.31
C ASP A 437 -26.81 -21.55 -27.96
N ALA A 438 -25.50 -21.44 -27.72
CA ALA A 438 -24.69 -20.34 -28.25
C ALA A 438 -24.61 -20.37 -29.77
N VAL A 439 -24.42 -21.55 -30.37
CA VAL A 439 -24.41 -21.76 -31.83
C VAL A 439 -25.80 -21.49 -32.41
N ALA A 440 -26.86 -21.98 -31.78
CA ALA A 440 -28.22 -21.70 -32.24
C ALA A 440 -28.57 -20.21 -32.17
N ALA A 441 -28.14 -19.51 -31.12
CA ALA A 441 -28.30 -18.07 -31.02
C ALA A 441 -27.50 -17.32 -32.11
N ALA A 442 -26.26 -17.74 -32.36
CA ALA A 442 -25.43 -17.16 -33.43
C ALA A 442 -26.04 -17.38 -34.81
N THR A 443 -26.54 -18.56 -35.10
CA THR A 443 -27.17 -18.90 -36.40
C THR A 443 -28.37 -18.00 -36.68
N ARG A 444 -29.12 -17.59 -35.68
CA ARG A 444 -30.24 -16.63 -35.83
C ARG A 444 -29.79 -15.21 -36.18
N LEU A 445 -28.50 -14.90 -36.03
CA LEU A 445 -27.92 -13.59 -36.27
C LEU A 445 -27.07 -13.53 -37.54
N LEU A 446 -26.84 -14.69 -38.21
CA LEU A 446 -26.16 -14.77 -39.49
C LEU A 446 -27.05 -14.24 -40.61
#